data_394f05292e25dee78f7fcac11ea6dc66
#
_entry.id   394f05292e25dee78f7fcac11ea6dc66
#
_cell.length_a   1.000
_cell.length_b   1.000
_cell.length_c   1.000
_cell.angle_alpha   90.00
_cell.angle_beta   90.00
_cell.angle_gamma   90.00
#
_symmetry.space_group_name_H-M   'P 1'
#
loop_
_entity.id
_entity.type
_entity.pdbx_description
1 polymer ?
#
loop_
_entity_poly.entity_id
_entity_poly.type
_entity_poly.pdbx_seq_one_letter_code
_entity_poly.pdbx_strand_id
1 'polypeptide(L)'
;VNRVRTGDGRGAVHLLQEIFRTFASQQQVPPKQVRAVLQYLTSGIGEIIQSAQLPLEPPAELESELSKKATLPDMEVWLTELCMRTAEAMRRTSSDRVRQNAERIKAYIDNNLTQDISLSSISEYVNYSPTYVSRVFRQHYGASYIDYLNSSRVKLSQELLSARGDLSVKEIGFQVGFNNLQSFFRIFKKYTGMTPLQYRERQDR
;
A
#
# COMPACT_ATOMS: atom_id res chain seq x y z
N VAL A 1 -3.27 -22.83 0.25
CA VAL A 1 -4.05 -21.78 0.93
C VAL A 1 -3.15 -20.60 1.32
N ASN A 2 -2.08 -20.79 2.14
CA ASN A 2 -1.21 -19.66 2.58
C ASN A 2 -0.57 -18.86 1.43
N ARG A 3 -0.10 -19.51 0.35
CA ARG A 3 0.44 -18.84 -0.84
C ARG A 3 -0.60 -17.94 -1.50
N VAL A 4 -1.83 -18.39 -1.59
CA VAL A 4 -2.96 -17.60 -2.13
C VAL A 4 -3.20 -16.36 -1.25
N ARG A 5 -3.22 -16.54 0.08
CA ARG A 5 -3.41 -15.44 1.04
C ARG A 5 -2.34 -14.36 0.95
N THR A 6 -1.10 -14.73 0.61
CA THR A 6 0.01 -13.77 0.42
C THR A 6 0.10 -13.21 -0.99
N GLY A 7 -0.82 -13.56 -1.90
CA GLY A 7 -0.82 -13.12 -3.29
C GLY A 7 0.17 -13.85 -4.19
N ASP A 8 0.79 -14.94 -3.71
CA ASP A 8 1.71 -15.77 -4.48
C ASP A 8 0.96 -16.86 -5.26
N GLY A 9 0.30 -16.45 -6.33
CA GLY A 9 -0.48 -17.37 -7.18
C GLY A 9 0.39 -18.43 -7.85
N ARG A 10 1.60 -18.08 -8.33
CA ARG A 10 2.51 -19.04 -8.98
C ARG A 10 2.98 -20.11 -8.01
N GLY A 11 3.37 -19.75 -6.80
CA GLY A 11 3.76 -20.71 -5.76
C GLY A 11 2.59 -21.59 -5.31
N ALA A 12 1.34 -21.05 -5.30
CA ALA A 12 0.15 -21.82 -5.01
C ALA A 12 -0.11 -22.88 -6.11
N VAL A 13 -0.03 -22.50 -7.38
CA VAL A 13 -0.21 -23.40 -8.54
C VAL A 13 0.86 -24.50 -8.56
N HIS A 14 2.11 -24.18 -8.29
CA HIS A 14 3.18 -25.18 -8.22
C HIS A 14 2.87 -26.29 -7.19
N LEU A 15 2.49 -25.88 -5.96
CA LEU A 15 2.09 -26.84 -4.92
C LEU A 15 0.83 -27.64 -5.30
N LEU A 16 -0.12 -27.02 -5.97
CA LEU A 16 -1.32 -27.67 -6.45
C LEU A 16 -0.98 -28.76 -7.48
N GLN A 17 -0.12 -28.46 -8.45
CA GLN A 17 0.35 -29.42 -9.45
C GLN A 17 1.07 -30.62 -8.81
N GLU A 18 1.85 -30.42 -7.74
CA GLU A 18 2.46 -31.54 -7.00
C GLU A 18 1.40 -32.46 -6.39
N ILE A 19 0.32 -31.88 -5.82
CA ILE A 19 -0.81 -32.65 -5.29
C ILE A 19 -1.47 -33.46 -6.39
N PHE A 20 -1.78 -32.86 -7.54
CA PHE A 20 -2.42 -33.56 -8.65
C PHE A 20 -1.51 -34.63 -9.28
N ARG A 21 -0.19 -34.41 -9.38
CA ARG A 21 0.77 -35.43 -9.80
C ARG A 21 0.77 -36.63 -8.83
N THR A 22 0.67 -36.37 -7.52
CA THR A 22 0.57 -37.43 -6.52
C THR A 22 -0.70 -38.26 -6.72
N PHE A 23 -1.84 -37.61 -6.97
CA PHE A 23 -3.09 -38.31 -7.26
C PHE A 23 -3.03 -39.13 -8.54
N ALA A 24 -2.34 -38.65 -9.58
CA ALA A 24 -2.19 -39.36 -10.84
C ALA A 24 -1.21 -40.53 -10.75
N SER A 25 -0.15 -40.42 -9.94
CA SER A 25 0.89 -41.45 -9.83
C SER A 25 0.52 -42.61 -8.90
N GLN A 26 -0.32 -42.35 -7.91
CA GLN A 26 -0.74 -43.36 -6.92
C GLN A 26 -2.07 -43.99 -7.36
N GLN A 27 -2.01 -45.16 -8.01
CA GLN A 27 -3.17 -45.92 -8.45
C GLN A 27 -4.15 -46.35 -7.32
N GLN A 28 -3.81 -46.07 -6.05
CA GLN A 28 -4.58 -46.51 -4.89
C GLN A 28 -5.23 -45.40 -4.08
N VAL A 29 -5.20 -44.12 -4.52
CA VAL A 29 -5.89 -43.07 -3.81
C VAL A 29 -7.40 -43.16 -4.09
N PRO A 30 -8.24 -43.46 -3.07
CA PRO A 30 -9.67 -43.57 -3.29
C PRO A 30 -10.26 -42.23 -3.79
N PRO A 31 -11.18 -42.24 -4.75
CA PRO A 31 -11.81 -41.02 -5.30
C PRO A 31 -12.44 -40.13 -4.20
N LYS A 32 -12.94 -40.73 -3.13
CA LYS A 32 -13.47 -39.99 -1.97
C LYS A 32 -12.40 -39.16 -1.26
N GLN A 33 -11.17 -39.68 -1.12
CA GLN A 33 -10.07 -38.95 -0.50
C GLN A 33 -9.60 -37.78 -1.38
N VAL A 34 -9.48 -38.00 -2.68
CA VAL A 34 -9.17 -36.93 -3.64
C VAL A 34 -10.19 -35.80 -3.50
N ARG A 35 -11.47 -36.15 -3.56
CA ARG A 35 -12.54 -35.14 -3.43
C ARG A 35 -12.50 -34.40 -2.11
N ALA A 36 -12.25 -35.08 -1.00
CA ALA A 36 -12.14 -34.47 0.33
C ALA A 36 -10.99 -33.45 0.40
N VAL A 37 -9.81 -33.78 -0.18
CA VAL A 37 -8.67 -32.83 -0.24
C VAL A 37 -9.02 -31.61 -1.08
N LEU A 38 -9.65 -31.80 -2.25
CA LEU A 38 -10.02 -30.69 -3.14
C LEU A 38 -11.10 -29.81 -2.51
N GLN A 39 -12.07 -30.38 -1.81
CA GLN A 39 -13.05 -29.62 -1.02
C GLN A 39 -12.39 -28.82 0.08
N TYR A 40 -11.46 -29.39 0.83
CA TYR A 40 -10.71 -28.68 1.86
C TYR A 40 -9.93 -27.47 1.28
N LEU A 41 -9.28 -27.63 0.13
CA LEU A 41 -8.57 -26.54 -0.54
C LEU A 41 -9.53 -25.46 -1.01
N THR A 42 -10.65 -25.85 -1.60
CA THR A 42 -11.70 -24.93 -2.10
C THR A 42 -12.32 -24.14 -0.96
N SER A 43 -12.71 -24.81 0.15
CA SER A 43 -13.24 -24.14 1.34
C SER A 43 -12.23 -23.14 1.93
N GLY A 44 -10.95 -23.53 2.03
CA GLY A 44 -9.90 -22.64 2.52
C GLY A 44 -9.64 -21.42 1.61
N ILE A 45 -9.85 -21.54 0.31
CA ILE A 45 -9.82 -20.38 -0.62
C ILE A 45 -11.08 -19.54 -0.43
N GLY A 46 -12.23 -20.16 -0.27
CA GLY A 46 -13.50 -19.49 0.01
C GLY A 46 -13.46 -18.65 1.29
N GLU A 47 -12.82 -19.15 2.35
CA GLU A 47 -12.58 -18.37 3.58
C GLU A 47 -11.70 -17.12 3.33
N ILE A 48 -10.70 -17.22 2.47
CA ILE A 48 -9.88 -16.07 2.07
C ILE A 48 -10.74 -15.04 1.34
N ILE A 49 -11.53 -15.47 0.36
CA ILE A 49 -12.42 -14.59 -0.42
C ILE A 49 -13.38 -13.85 0.52
N GLN A 50 -14.03 -14.56 1.43
CA GLN A 50 -14.98 -13.99 2.37
C GLN A 50 -14.32 -13.05 3.39
N SER A 51 -13.23 -13.49 4.03
CA SER A 51 -12.55 -12.70 5.07
C SER A 51 -11.89 -11.44 4.54
N ALA A 52 -11.39 -11.47 3.30
CA ALA A 52 -10.78 -10.33 2.63
C ALA A 52 -11.78 -9.49 1.81
N GLN A 53 -13.07 -9.91 1.79
CA GLN A 53 -14.14 -9.27 1.00
C GLN A 53 -13.76 -9.08 -0.48
N LEU A 54 -13.18 -10.14 -1.08
CA LEU A 54 -12.77 -10.07 -2.48
C LEU A 54 -13.99 -10.12 -3.39
N PRO A 55 -13.97 -9.42 -4.55
CA PRO A 55 -15.06 -9.45 -5.54
C PRO A 55 -14.99 -10.73 -6.39
N LEU A 56 -15.13 -11.87 -5.74
CA LEU A 56 -15.11 -13.20 -6.32
C LEU A 56 -16.30 -14.02 -5.81
N GLU A 57 -16.53 -15.16 -6.42
CA GLU A 57 -17.64 -16.06 -6.10
C GLU A 57 -17.63 -16.47 -4.62
N PRO A 58 -18.80 -16.49 -3.95
CA PRO A 58 -18.90 -16.89 -2.54
C PRO A 58 -18.58 -18.38 -2.33
N PRO A 59 -18.16 -18.80 -1.13
CA PRO A 59 -17.77 -20.19 -0.86
C PRO A 59 -18.78 -21.25 -1.30
N ALA A 60 -20.07 -21.00 -1.12
CA ALA A 60 -21.13 -21.93 -1.51
C ALA A 60 -21.18 -22.18 -3.03
N GLU A 61 -20.93 -21.15 -3.83
CA GLU A 61 -20.83 -21.28 -5.28
C GLU A 61 -19.59 -22.06 -5.71
N LEU A 62 -18.46 -21.87 -5.03
CA LEU A 62 -17.21 -22.59 -5.31
C LEU A 62 -17.38 -24.09 -5.05
N GLU A 63 -18.05 -24.49 -3.99
CA GLU A 63 -18.34 -25.89 -3.71
C GLU A 63 -19.28 -26.50 -4.74
N SER A 64 -20.28 -25.76 -5.17
CA SER A 64 -21.18 -26.17 -6.27
C SER A 64 -20.41 -26.35 -7.57
N GLU A 65 -19.53 -25.41 -7.92
CA GLU A 65 -18.71 -25.50 -9.14
C GLU A 65 -17.74 -26.70 -9.11
N LEU A 66 -17.07 -26.95 -7.99
CA LEU A 66 -16.23 -28.14 -7.83
C LEU A 66 -17.03 -29.44 -8.04
N SER A 67 -18.25 -29.50 -7.55
CA SER A 67 -19.10 -30.70 -7.65
C SER A 67 -19.50 -31.02 -9.09
N LYS A 68 -19.55 -30.04 -9.99
CA LYS A 68 -19.85 -30.19 -11.42
C LYS A 68 -18.68 -30.73 -12.25
N LYS A 69 -17.44 -30.70 -11.70
CA LYS A 69 -16.26 -31.21 -12.38
C LYS A 69 -16.23 -32.74 -12.35
N ALA A 70 -16.28 -33.37 -13.48
CA ALA A 70 -16.37 -34.82 -13.60
C ALA A 70 -15.00 -35.50 -13.57
N THR A 71 -13.97 -34.87 -14.11
CA THR A 71 -12.63 -35.45 -14.23
C THR A 71 -11.58 -34.73 -13.37
N LEU A 72 -10.51 -35.45 -13.04
CA LEU A 72 -9.40 -34.92 -12.28
C LEU A 72 -8.71 -33.74 -13.02
N PRO A 73 -8.45 -33.83 -14.34
CA PRO A 73 -7.92 -32.68 -15.09
C PRO A 73 -8.83 -31.45 -15.06
N ASP A 74 -10.16 -31.62 -15.15
CA ASP A 74 -11.08 -30.47 -15.05
C ASP A 74 -11.02 -29.78 -13.69
N MET A 75 -10.88 -30.59 -12.62
CA MET A 75 -10.71 -30.07 -11.26
C MET A 75 -9.38 -29.34 -11.10
N GLU A 76 -8.29 -29.84 -11.70
CA GLU A 76 -6.97 -29.22 -11.69
C GLU A 76 -6.99 -27.85 -12.39
N VAL A 77 -7.51 -27.79 -13.59
CA VAL A 77 -7.61 -26.55 -14.36
C VAL A 77 -8.41 -25.51 -13.59
N TRP A 78 -9.60 -25.88 -13.14
CA TRP A 78 -10.49 -24.98 -12.40
C TRP A 78 -9.86 -24.47 -11.10
N LEU A 79 -9.27 -25.36 -10.30
CA LEU A 79 -8.67 -24.97 -9.01
C LEU A 79 -7.39 -24.13 -9.20
N THR A 80 -6.63 -24.39 -10.27
CA THR A 80 -5.49 -23.56 -10.69
C THR A 80 -5.93 -22.14 -11.01
N GLU A 81 -6.98 -22.00 -11.80
CA GLU A 81 -7.55 -20.70 -12.14
C GLU A 81 -8.08 -19.97 -10.91
N LEU A 82 -8.80 -20.67 -10.03
CA LEU A 82 -9.30 -20.10 -8.78
C LEU A 82 -8.15 -19.61 -7.88
N CYS A 83 -7.07 -20.39 -7.73
CA CYS A 83 -5.88 -19.98 -6.98
C CYS A 83 -5.26 -18.70 -7.56
N MET A 84 -5.11 -18.63 -8.88
CA MET A 84 -4.51 -17.46 -9.54
C MET A 84 -5.38 -16.21 -9.40
N ARG A 85 -6.68 -16.32 -9.64
CA ARG A 85 -7.66 -15.22 -9.52
C ARG A 85 -7.69 -14.69 -8.08
N THR A 86 -7.76 -15.58 -7.10
CA THR A 86 -7.81 -15.19 -5.69
C THR A 86 -6.50 -14.54 -5.23
N ALA A 87 -5.35 -15.10 -5.60
CA ALA A 87 -4.05 -14.52 -5.28
C ALA A 87 -3.86 -13.13 -5.90
N GLU A 88 -4.31 -12.95 -7.15
CA GLU A 88 -4.27 -11.65 -7.82
C GLU A 88 -5.19 -10.63 -7.14
N ALA A 89 -6.41 -11.04 -6.76
CA ALA A 89 -7.33 -10.17 -6.02
C ALA A 89 -6.75 -9.77 -4.66
N MET A 90 -6.13 -10.69 -3.93
CA MET A 90 -5.42 -10.41 -2.67
C MET A 90 -4.29 -9.39 -2.85
N ARG A 91 -3.49 -9.54 -3.91
CA ARG A 91 -2.40 -8.62 -4.23
C ARG A 91 -2.92 -7.22 -4.52
N ARG A 92 -3.98 -7.09 -5.33
CA ARG A 92 -4.62 -5.81 -5.64
C ARG A 92 -5.18 -5.14 -4.39
N THR A 93 -5.93 -5.84 -3.58
CA THR A 93 -6.48 -5.34 -2.32
C THR A 93 -5.38 -4.86 -1.37
N SER A 94 -4.28 -5.61 -1.25
CA SER A 94 -3.13 -5.20 -0.45
C SER A 94 -2.46 -3.93 -0.99
N SER A 95 -2.28 -3.83 -2.32
CA SER A 95 -1.71 -2.65 -2.98
C SER A 95 -2.60 -1.41 -2.80
N ASP A 96 -3.92 -1.57 -2.95
CA ASP A 96 -4.87 -0.47 -2.78
C ASP A 96 -4.91 0.03 -1.33
N ARG A 97 -4.83 -0.86 -0.34
CA ARG A 97 -4.71 -0.47 1.08
C ARG A 97 -3.43 0.33 1.35
N VAL A 98 -2.30 -0.11 0.80
CA VAL A 98 -1.03 0.62 0.95
C VAL A 98 -1.13 2.01 0.33
N ARG A 99 -1.70 2.12 -0.88
CA ARG A 99 -1.95 3.39 -1.55
C ARG A 99 -2.85 4.30 -0.72
N GLN A 100 -4.01 3.82 -0.29
CA GLN A 100 -4.94 4.59 0.54
C GLN A 100 -4.29 5.09 1.84
N ASN A 101 -3.48 4.26 2.48
CA ASN A 101 -2.76 4.67 3.68
C ASN A 101 -1.71 5.75 3.37
N ALA A 102 -0.98 5.64 2.26
CA ALA A 102 -0.04 6.67 1.84
C ALA A 102 -0.77 8.01 1.55
N GLU A 103 -1.90 7.97 0.88
CA GLU A 103 -2.75 9.14 0.60
C GLU A 103 -3.28 9.78 1.89
N ARG A 104 -3.71 8.99 2.88
CA ARG A 104 -4.13 9.49 4.20
C ARG A 104 -2.99 10.18 4.95
N ILE A 105 -1.79 9.59 4.92
CA ILE A 105 -0.59 10.19 5.53
C ILE A 105 -0.28 11.53 4.87
N LYS A 106 -0.30 11.56 3.52
CA LYS A 106 -0.06 12.79 2.75
C LYS A 106 -1.08 13.87 3.09
N ALA A 107 -2.37 13.52 3.09
CA ALA A 107 -3.44 14.47 3.43
C ALA A 107 -3.28 15.05 4.84
N TYR A 108 -2.87 14.24 5.83
CA TYR A 108 -2.57 14.75 7.17
C TYR A 108 -1.42 15.78 7.14
N ILE A 109 -0.34 15.49 6.42
CA ILE A 109 0.80 16.41 6.29
C ILE A 109 0.35 17.72 5.61
N ASP A 110 -0.39 17.63 4.50
CA ASP A 110 -0.84 18.81 3.75
C ASP A 110 -1.76 19.71 4.57
N ASN A 111 -2.66 19.12 5.35
CA ASN A 111 -3.61 19.86 6.19
C ASN A 111 -2.96 20.49 7.44
N ASN A 112 -1.76 20.04 7.81
CA ASN A 112 -1.08 20.52 9.03
C ASN A 112 0.30 21.12 8.75
N LEU A 113 0.59 21.54 7.51
CA LEU A 113 1.93 22.01 7.07
C LEU A 113 2.55 23.06 8.01
N THR A 114 1.73 23.97 8.54
CA THR A 114 2.17 25.08 9.38
C THR A 114 2.33 24.69 10.87
N GLN A 115 1.96 23.47 11.23
CA GLN A 115 2.01 22.97 12.60
C GLN A 115 3.26 22.12 12.85
N ASP A 116 3.54 21.80 14.10
CA ASP A 116 4.61 20.87 14.45
C ASP A 116 4.20 19.43 14.15
N ILE A 117 4.66 18.92 13.02
CA ILE A 117 4.38 17.55 12.57
C ILE A 117 5.56 16.65 12.94
N SER A 118 5.27 15.62 13.73
CA SER A 118 6.19 14.53 14.04
C SER A 118 5.73 13.20 13.44
N LEU A 119 6.64 12.24 13.35
CA LEU A 119 6.28 10.87 12.94
C LEU A 119 5.26 10.24 13.90
N SER A 120 5.34 10.59 15.20
CA SER A 120 4.40 10.13 16.22
C SER A 120 2.99 10.66 15.96
N SER A 121 2.85 11.99 15.72
CA SER A 121 1.53 12.58 15.42
C SER A 121 0.87 12.01 14.17
N ILE A 122 1.65 11.74 13.12
CA ILE A 122 1.16 11.05 11.92
C ILE A 122 0.71 9.63 12.28
N SER A 123 1.52 8.89 13.04
CA SER A 123 1.24 7.51 13.43
C SER A 123 -0.03 7.37 14.25
N GLU A 124 -0.25 8.28 15.20
CA GLU A 124 -1.47 8.37 15.99
C GLU A 124 -2.70 8.63 15.12
N TYR A 125 -2.61 9.60 14.20
CA TYR A 125 -3.72 9.94 13.31
C TYR A 125 -4.14 8.78 12.40
N VAL A 126 -3.17 8.06 11.80
CA VAL A 126 -3.49 6.95 10.88
C VAL A 126 -3.68 5.62 11.61
N ASN A 127 -3.38 5.55 12.91
CA ASN A 127 -3.40 4.36 13.75
C ASN A 127 -2.49 3.22 13.24
N TYR A 128 -1.25 3.58 12.89
CA TYR A 128 -0.20 2.65 12.48
C TYR A 128 1.11 2.96 13.18
N SER A 129 2.02 1.96 13.22
CA SER A 129 3.35 2.16 13.81
C SER A 129 4.19 3.17 13.00
N PRO A 130 5.10 3.93 13.66
CA PRO A 130 6.02 4.85 12.99
C PRO A 130 6.83 4.20 11.85
N THR A 131 7.29 2.98 12.07
CA THR A 131 8.03 2.19 11.06
C THR A 131 7.17 1.91 9.82
N TYR A 132 5.90 1.56 10.01
CA TYR A 132 4.96 1.34 8.92
C TYR A 132 4.70 2.62 8.12
N VAL A 133 4.43 3.73 8.82
CA VAL A 133 4.19 5.07 8.23
C VAL A 133 5.37 5.48 7.36
N SER A 134 6.60 5.44 7.90
CA SER A 134 7.82 5.79 7.16
C SER A 134 8.02 4.92 5.91
N ARG A 135 7.83 3.61 6.04
CA ARG A 135 7.99 2.66 4.95
C ARG A 135 6.97 2.89 3.84
N VAL A 136 5.68 2.97 4.19
CA VAL A 136 4.58 3.14 3.23
C VAL A 136 4.70 4.45 2.48
N PHE A 137 4.97 5.55 3.18
CA PHE A 137 5.12 6.85 2.56
C PHE A 137 6.28 6.87 1.57
N ARG A 138 7.46 6.38 1.99
CA ARG A 138 8.63 6.31 1.12
C ARG A 138 8.43 5.38 -0.09
N GLN A 139 7.78 4.24 0.11
CA GLN A 139 7.49 3.29 -0.97
C GLN A 139 6.56 3.88 -2.02
N HIS A 140 5.57 4.67 -1.61
CA HIS A 140 4.56 5.21 -2.50
C HIS A 140 5.00 6.52 -3.18
N TYR A 141 5.65 7.44 -2.43
CA TYR A 141 6.04 8.77 -2.95
C TYR A 141 7.51 8.89 -3.31
N GLY A 142 8.33 7.87 -3.08
CA GLY A 142 9.77 7.87 -3.40
C GLY A 142 10.62 8.76 -2.49
N ALA A 143 10.04 9.46 -1.51
CA ALA A 143 10.69 10.38 -0.61
C ALA A 143 10.29 10.12 0.85
N SER A 144 11.11 10.57 1.81
CA SER A 144 10.70 10.53 3.22
C SER A 144 9.59 11.56 3.49
N TYR A 145 8.77 11.32 4.53
CA TYR A 145 7.74 12.29 4.93
C TYR A 145 8.36 13.64 5.33
N ILE A 146 9.57 13.64 5.91
CA ILE A 146 10.30 14.87 6.28
C ILE A 146 10.73 15.65 5.04
N ASP A 147 11.25 14.97 4.01
CA ASP A 147 11.61 15.63 2.76
C ASP A 147 10.38 16.20 2.06
N TYR A 148 9.27 15.46 2.06
CA TYR A 148 7.99 15.94 1.54
C TYR A 148 7.50 17.16 2.30
N LEU A 149 7.43 17.11 3.65
CA LEU A 149 7.03 18.22 4.52
C LEU A 149 7.89 19.47 4.26
N ASN A 150 9.22 19.30 4.26
CA ASN A 150 10.14 20.40 4.03
C ASN A 150 9.99 21.02 2.64
N SER A 151 9.84 20.20 1.59
CA SER A 151 9.63 20.71 0.23
C SER A 151 8.30 21.47 0.10
N SER A 152 7.24 20.99 0.76
CA SER A 152 5.93 21.66 0.78
C SER A 152 5.98 22.99 1.54
N ARG A 153 6.66 23.04 2.68
CA ARG A 153 6.89 24.29 3.44
C ARG A 153 7.71 25.31 2.64
N VAL A 154 8.73 24.85 1.92
CA VAL A 154 9.52 25.73 1.04
C VAL A 154 8.67 26.28 -0.09
N LYS A 155 7.83 25.47 -0.73
CA LYS A 155 6.90 25.98 -1.76
C LYS A 155 5.96 27.04 -1.21
N LEU A 156 5.33 26.77 -0.08
CA LEU A 156 4.46 27.75 0.59
C LEU A 156 5.22 29.04 0.96
N SER A 157 6.47 28.92 1.43
CA SER A 157 7.30 30.11 1.73
C SER A 157 7.68 30.89 0.47
N GLN A 158 7.89 30.25 -0.67
CA GLN A 158 8.13 30.95 -1.96
C GLN A 158 6.90 31.76 -2.38
N GLU A 159 5.71 31.21 -2.24
CA GLU A 159 4.46 31.91 -2.52
C GLU A 159 4.30 33.13 -1.62
N LEU A 160 4.54 32.98 -0.31
CA LEU A 160 4.46 34.09 0.63
C LEU A 160 5.55 35.15 0.41
N LEU A 161 6.77 34.75 0.10
CA LEU A 161 7.87 35.67 -0.22
C LEU A 161 7.58 36.54 -1.45
N SER A 162 6.84 35.99 -2.44
CA SER A 162 6.46 36.71 -3.66
C SER A 162 5.20 37.56 -3.49
N ALA A 163 4.26 37.15 -2.64
CA ALA A 163 2.94 37.80 -2.52
C ALA A 163 2.84 38.79 -1.35
N ARG A 164 3.68 38.67 -0.33
CA ARG A 164 3.54 39.37 0.95
C ARG A 164 4.80 40.17 1.29
N GLY A 165 4.92 41.36 0.67
CA GLY A 165 6.00 42.32 0.97
C GLY A 165 5.95 42.89 2.41
N ASP A 166 4.78 42.82 3.06
CA ASP A 166 4.53 43.27 4.42
C ASP A 166 5.12 42.33 5.50
N LEU A 167 5.36 41.07 5.17
CA LEU A 167 5.93 40.09 6.12
C LEU A 167 7.46 40.00 6.01
N SER A 168 8.14 39.99 7.14
CA SER A 168 9.57 39.71 7.15
C SER A 168 9.85 38.24 6.79
N VAL A 169 11.07 37.97 6.29
CA VAL A 169 11.52 36.59 6.01
C VAL A 169 11.43 35.68 7.26
N LYS A 170 11.66 36.28 8.44
CA LYS A 170 11.55 35.58 9.73
C LYS A 170 10.12 35.16 10.02
N GLU A 171 9.16 36.05 9.84
CA GLU A 171 7.74 35.78 10.07
C GLU A 171 7.23 34.71 9.12
N ILE A 172 7.62 34.77 7.84
CA ILE A 172 7.28 33.73 6.85
C ILE A 172 7.84 32.37 7.28
N GLY A 173 9.09 32.30 7.75
CA GLY A 173 9.67 31.04 8.21
C GLY A 173 8.87 30.39 9.33
N PHE A 174 8.41 31.16 10.31
CA PHE A 174 7.54 30.65 11.37
C PHE A 174 6.13 30.32 10.87
N GLN A 175 5.56 31.16 10.03
CA GLN A 175 4.21 30.96 9.50
C GLN A 175 4.07 29.67 8.67
N VAL A 176 5.12 29.27 7.96
CA VAL A 176 5.11 28.01 7.20
C VAL A 176 5.49 26.78 8.05
N GLY A 177 5.68 26.96 9.37
CA GLY A 177 5.83 25.87 10.32
C GLY A 177 7.27 25.50 10.69
N PHE A 178 8.28 26.34 10.42
CA PHE A 178 9.62 26.11 10.94
C PHE A 178 9.75 26.67 12.35
N ASN A 179 10.12 25.81 13.30
CA ASN A 179 10.34 26.20 14.70
C ASN A 179 11.71 26.91 14.92
N ASN A 180 12.59 26.84 13.91
CA ASN A 180 13.95 27.38 13.99
C ASN A 180 14.34 28.01 12.65
N LEU A 181 14.75 29.28 12.70
CA LEU A 181 15.14 30.05 11.51
C LEU A 181 16.38 29.48 10.81
N GLN A 182 17.36 28.97 11.54
CA GLN A 182 18.55 28.37 10.94
C GLN A 182 18.15 27.16 10.08
N SER A 183 17.23 26.35 10.57
CA SER A 183 16.66 25.23 9.82
C SER A 183 15.91 25.71 8.58
N PHE A 184 15.08 26.76 8.71
CA PHE A 184 14.40 27.37 7.58
C PHE A 184 15.37 27.82 6.50
N PHE A 185 16.37 28.64 6.83
CA PHE A 185 17.34 29.14 5.86
C PHE A 185 18.12 28.01 5.17
N ARG A 186 18.59 27.02 5.94
CA ARG A 186 19.32 25.87 5.44
C ARG A 186 18.47 25.03 4.48
N ILE A 187 17.23 24.74 4.87
CA ILE A 187 16.30 23.90 4.10
C ILE A 187 15.84 24.66 2.85
N PHE A 188 15.48 25.93 2.96
CA PHE A 188 15.10 26.75 1.81
C PHE A 188 16.23 26.79 0.78
N LYS A 189 17.47 27.06 1.20
CA LYS A 189 18.64 27.06 0.32
C LYS A 189 18.88 25.69 -0.32
N LYS A 190 18.68 24.60 0.43
CA LYS A 190 18.80 23.22 -0.11
C LYS A 190 17.86 22.99 -1.28
N TYR A 191 16.62 23.46 -1.19
CA TYR A 191 15.59 23.18 -2.22
C TYR A 191 15.56 24.22 -3.35
N THR A 192 16.00 25.47 -3.12
CA THR A 192 15.89 26.56 -4.10
C THR A 192 17.24 27.01 -4.66
N GLY A 193 18.35 26.60 -4.06
CA GLY A 193 19.70 27.03 -4.41
C GLY A 193 20.11 28.42 -3.86
N MET A 194 19.18 29.19 -3.28
CA MET A 194 19.41 30.54 -2.76
C MET A 194 18.77 30.76 -1.40
N THR A 195 19.19 31.85 -0.69
CA THR A 195 18.56 32.20 0.58
C THR A 195 17.17 32.79 0.36
N PRO A 196 16.27 32.74 1.38
CA PRO A 196 14.95 33.38 1.27
C PRO A 196 14.99 34.87 0.93
N LEU A 197 15.99 35.60 1.44
CA LEU A 197 16.19 37.02 1.14
C LEU A 197 16.57 37.23 -0.34
N GLN A 198 17.54 36.47 -0.85
CA GLN A 198 17.93 36.52 -2.27
C GLN A 198 16.77 36.14 -3.18
N TYR A 199 15.92 35.19 -2.75
CA TYR A 199 14.73 34.80 -3.50
C TYR A 199 13.74 35.96 -3.62
N ARG A 200 13.45 36.67 -2.52
CA ARG A 200 12.58 37.86 -2.52
C ARG A 200 13.12 38.95 -3.43
N GLU A 201 14.37 39.37 -3.25
CA GLU A 201 15.02 40.44 -4.06
C GLU A 201 14.98 40.14 -5.56
N ARG A 202 14.96 38.86 -5.93
CA ARG A 202 14.86 38.45 -7.33
C ARG A 202 13.45 38.56 -7.89
N GLN A 203 12.42 38.45 -7.04
CA GLN A 203 11.02 38.60 -7.46
C GLN A 203 10.60 40.08 -7.59
N ASP A 204 11.28 40.97 -6.85
CA ASP A 204 11.00 42.41 -6.86
C ASP A 204 11.65 43.14 -8.04
N ARG A 205 12.39 42.43 -8.90
CA ARG A 205 13.01 42.95 -10.13
C ARG A 205 12.20 42.63 -11.38
#